data_389457741c8b2216b1b1ba3e831566d9
#
_entry.id   389457741c8b2216b1b1ba3e831566d9
#
_cell.length_a   1.000
_cell.length_b   1.000
_cell.length_c   1.000
_cell.angle_alpha   90.00
_cell.angle_beta   90.00
_cell.angle_gamma   90.00
#
_symmetry.space_group_name_H-M   'P 1'
#
loop_
_entity.id
_entity.type
_entity.pdbx_description
1 polymer ?
#
loop_
_entity_poly.entity_id
_entity_poly.type
_entity_poly.pdbx_seq_one_letter_code
_entity_poly.pdbx_strand_id
1 'polypeptide(L)'
;MKPTGNPHPNDRIAIPTIVALSIAVPIAVACLFLLPESWKLQWGSANVRSLPFFHAVLNGSTAVLLAVAYGMIKTKNVALHRLANVMAFTLSAVFLVSYVISHLSNPDAHFGGEGWIRPVYFFILI
;
A
#
# COMPACT_ATOMS: atom_id res chain seq x y z
N MET A 1 -12.62 24.11 -23.51
CA MET A 1 -11.57 23.49 -24.34
C MET A 1 -11.84 21.99 -24.40
N LYS A 2 -12.24 21.46 -25.56
CA LYS A 2 -12.34 20.01 -25.76
C LYS A 2 -10.93 19.44 -25.87
N PRO A 3 -10.54 18.40 -25.13
CA PRO A 3 -9.28 17.71 -25.36
C PRO A 3 -9.39 16.93 -26.68
N THR A 4 -8.89 17.51 -27.76
CA THR A 4 -8.75 16.86 -29.07
C THR A 4 -7.37 16.19 -29.15
N GLY A 5 -7.15 15.20 -28.31
CA GLY A 5 -5.98 14.34 -28.41
C GLY A 5 -6.46 12.90 -28.51
N ASN A 6 -6.18 12.23 -29.63
CA ASN A 6 -6.28 10.77 -29.64
C ASN A 6 -5.44 10.22 -28.48
N PRO A 7 -6.00 9.34 -27.64
CA PRO A 7 -5.24 8.76 -26.54
C PRO A 7 -3.98 8.10 -27.10
N HIS A 8 -2.84 8.39 -26.49
CA HIS A 8 -1.59 7.71 -26.82
C HIS A 8 -1.81 6.20 -26.79
N PRO A 9 -1.22 5.44 -27.73
CA PRO A 9 -1.40 3.98 -27.78
C PRO A 9 -1.12 3.30 -26.42
N ASN A 10 -0.24 3.87 -25.62
CA ASN A 10 0.05 3.39 -24.27
C ASN A 10 -1.07 3.67 -23.26
N ASP A 11 -1.88 4.71 -23.46
CA ASP A 11 -3.00 5.04 -22.56
C ASP A 11 -4.12 4.02 -22.64
N ARG A 12 -4.29 3.38 -23.79
CA ARG A 12 -5.30 2.32 -24.00
C ARG A 12 -5.04 1.08 -23.14
N ILE A 13 -3.79 0.84 -22.76
CA ILE A 13 -3.40 -0.27 -21.88
C ILE A 13 -3.19 0.22 -20.46
N ALA A 14 -2.57 1.39 -20.28
CA ALA A 14 -2.23 1.91 -18.96
C ALA A 14 -3.49 2.24 -18.13
N ILE A 15 -4.48 2.90 -18.71
CA ILE A 15 -5.70 3.30 -17.99
C ILE A 15 -6.47 2.07 -17.45
N PRO A 16 -6.83 1.07 -18.26
CA PRO A 16 -7.55 -0.10 -17.75
C PRO A 16 -6.69 -0.92 -16.76
N THR A 17 -5.38 -0.96 -16.94
CA THR A 17 -4.49 -1.64 -16.00
C THR A 17 -4.47 -0.93 -14.64
N ILE A 18 -4.38 0.39 -14.62
CA ILE A 18 -4.43 1.17 -13.38
C ILE A 18 -5.78 0.98 -12.68
N VAL A 19 -6.89 1.07 -13.41
CA VAL A 19 -8.23 0.86 -12.86
C VAL A 19 -8.38 -0.56 -12.31
N ALA A 20 -7.93 -1.57 -13.06
CA ALA A 20 -8.01 -2.96 -12.62
C ALA A 20 -7.20 -3.20 -11.33
N LEU A 21 -5.97 -2.68 -11.23
CA LEU A 21 -5.14 -2.78 -10.03
C LEU A 21 -5.73 -2.00 -8.85
N SER A 22 -6.30 -0.81 -9.10
CA SER A 22 -6.93 0.00 -8.06
C SER A 22 -8.16 -0.66 -7.44
N ILE A 23 -8.82 -1.55 -8.17
CA ILE A 23 -9.96 -2.32 -7.69
C ILE A 23 -9.49 -3.66 -7.10
N ALA A 24 -8.57 -4.36 -7.77
CA ALA A 24 -8.12 -5.69 -7.39
C ALA A 24 -7.37 -5.70 -6.04
N VAL A 25 -6.53 -4.70 -5.78
CA VAL A 25 -5.73 -4.64 -4.55
C VAL A 25 -6.63 -4.47 -3.31
N PRO A 26 -7.56 -3.49 -3.23
CA PRO A 26 -8.47 -3.38 -2.10
C PRO A 26 -9.36 -4.61 -1.90
N ILE A 27 -9.83 -5.22 -3.00
CA ILE A 27 -10.63 -6.45 -2.92
C ILE A 27 -9.78 -7.60 -2.36
N ALA A 28 -8.55 -7.79 -2.82
CA ALA A 28 -7.66 -8.82 -2.31
C ALA A 28 -7.39 -8.64 -0.81
N VAL A 29 -7.13 -7.41 -0.38
CA VAL A 29 -6.94 -7.08 1.04
C VAL A 29 -8.21 -7.35 1.84
N ALA A 30 -9.38 -6.93 1.35
CA ALA A 30 -10.66 -7.22 2.00
C ALA A 30 -10.93 -8.73 2.12
N CYS A 31 -10.61 -9.50 1.07
CA CYS A 31 -10.74 -10.96 1.12
C CYS A 31 -9.84 -11.58 2.19
N LEU A 32 -8.64 -11.04 2.42
CA LEU A 32 -7.74 -11.52 3.48
C LEU A 32 -8.37 -11.38 4.88
N PHE A 33 -9.11 -10.29 5.12
CA PHE A 33 -9.82 -10.10 6.38
C PHE A 33 -11.01 -11.07 6.58
N LEU A 34 -11.57 -11.56 5.49
CA LEU A 34 -12.72 -12.49 5.52
C LEU A 34 -12.28 -13.96 5.56
N LEU A 35 -10.97 -14.25 5.43
CA LEU A 35 -10.47 -15.61 5.48
C LEU A 35 -10.62 -16.20 6.90
N PRO A 36 -11.23 -17.42 7.03
CA PRO A 36 -11.34 -18.09 8.32
C PRO A 36 -9.94 -18.43 8.86
N GLU A 37 -9.81 -18.41 10.19
CA GLU A 37 -8.57 -18.71 10.93
C GLU A 37 -7.93 -20.05 10.52
N SER A 38 -8.74 -21.01 10.08
CA SER A 38 -8.27 -22.33 9.63
C SER A 38 -7.43 -22.32 8.37
N TRP A 39 -7.48 -21.23 7.59
CA TRP A 39 -6.73 -21.05 6.33
C TRP A 39 -5.48 -20.21 6.52
N LYS A 40 -5.30 -19.62 7.71
CA LYS A 40 -4.10 -18.87 8.04
C LYS A 40 -2.93 -19.83 8.23
N LEU A 41 -1.88 -19.64 7.47
CA LEU A 41 -0.63 -20.39 7.57
C LEU A 41 0.03 -20.06 8.91
N GLN A 42 0.00 -20.99 9.85
CA GLN A 42 0.76 -20.88 11.11
C GLN A 42 2.24 -21.13 10.83
N TRP A 43 2.90 -20.17 10.23
CA TRP A 43 4.34 -20.16 10.15
C TRP A 43 4.87 -19.61 11.49
N GLY A 44 5.42 -20.54 12.27
CA GLY A 44 5.88 -20.36 13.65
C GLY A 44 6.44 -18.99 14.00
N SER A 45 6.31 -18.62 15.22
CA SER A 45 6.67 -17.41 15.97
C SER A 45 7.89 -16.60 15.46
N ALA A 46 7.89 -16.18 14.20
CA ALA A 46 8.79 -15.14 13.73
C ALA A 46 8.40 -13.84 14.45
N ASN A 47 9.39 -13.16 15.01
CA ASN A 47 9.27 -11.98 15.86
C ASN A 47 8.19 -10.98 15.41
N VAL A 48 6.95 -11.24 15.77
CA VAL A 48 5.75 -10.45 15.43
C VAL A 48 5.87 -9.01 15.92
N ARG A 49 6.73 -8.76 16.94
CA ARG A 49 6.94 -7.44 17.52
C ARG A 49 7.62 -6.43 16.58
N SER A 50 8.45 -6.87 15.65
CA SER A 50 9.19 -5.98 14.75
C SER A 50 8.42 -5.64 13.45
N LEU A 51 7.40 -6.41 13.08
CA LEU A 51 6.65 -6.22 11.85
C LEU A 51 5.92 -4.87 11.77
N PRO A 52 5.20 -4.40 12.82
CA PRO A 52 4.57 -3.08 12.76
C PRO A 52 5.57 -1.94 12.59
N PHE A 53 6.74 -2.04 13.24
CA PHE A 53 7.81 -1.06 13.09
C PHE A 53 8.37 -1.05 11.66
N PHE A 54 8.61 -2.23 11.10
CA PHE A 54 9.08 -2.38 9.71
C PHE A 54 8.07 -1.78 8.71
N HIS A 55 6.79 -2.07 8.88
CA HIS A 55 5.72 -1.51 8.06
C HIS A 55 5.62 0.02 8.20
N ALA A 56 5.77 0.55 9.41
CA ALA A 56 5.79 1.99 9.65
C ALA A 56 6.97 2.68 8.95
N VAL A 57 8.16 2.08 8.99
CA VAL A 57 9.37 2.59 8.31
C VAL A 57 9.17 2.58 6.79
N LEU A 58 8.63 1.50 6.21
CA LEU A 58 8.36 1.44 4.78
C LEU A 58 7.37 2.51 4.33
N ASN A 59 6.26 2.68 5.05
CA ASN A 59 5.26 3.70 4.75
C ASN A 59 5.81 5.12 4.92
N GLY A 60 6.55 5.38 6.00
CA GLY A 60 7.22 6.66 6.23
C GLY A 60 8.20 7.01 5.12
N SER A 61 9.03 6.04 4.71
CA SER A 61 9.98 6.22 3.61
C SER A 61 9.29 6.51 2.28
N THR A 62 8.19 5.81 2.00
CA THR A 62 7.37 6.05 0.81
C THR A 62 6.78 7.47 0.81
N ALA A 63 6.25 7.92 1.95
CA ALA A 63 5.71 9.27 2.09
C ALA A 63 6.79 10.35 1.84
N VAL A 64 7.99 10.17 2.39
CA VAL A 64 9.12 11.08 2.15
C VAL A 64 9.51 11.10 0.67
N LEU A 65 9.61 9.94 0.02
CA LEU A 65 9.92 9.86 -1.42
C LEU A 65 8.87 10.56 -2.29
N LEU A 66 7.59 10.45 -1.95
CA LEU A 66 6.52 11.14 -2.66
C LEU A 66 6.59 12.66 -2.46
N ALA A 67 6.92 13.13 -1.25
CA ALA A 67 7.15 14.54 -0.98
C ALA A 67 8.34 15.09 -1.79
N VAL A 68 9.44 14.34 -1.86
CA VAL A 68 10.61 14.67 -2.70
C VAL A 68 10.22 14.68 -4.18
N ALA A 69 9.48 13.67 -4.66
CA ALA A 69 9.00 13.61 -6.03
C ALA A 69 8.15 14.84 -6.40
N TYR A 70 7.28 15.27 -5.48
CA TYR A 70 6.49 16.50 -5.65
C TYR A 70 7.39 17.76 -5.74
N GLY A 71 8.40 17.86 -4.89
CA GLY A 71 9.39 18.96 -4.98
C GLY A 71 10.14 18.96 -6.30
N MET A 72 10.57 17.78 -6.78
CA MET A 72 11.31 17.64 -8.04
C MET A 72 10.48 18.02 -9.26
N ILE A 73 9.19 17.71 -9.30
CA ILE A 73 8.35 18.14 -10.44
C ILE A 73 8.14 19.65 -10.45
N LYS A 74 8.05 20.30 -9.29
CA LYS A 74 7.99 21.77 -9.19
C LYS A 74 9.24 22.46 -9.73
N THR A 75 10.41 21.86 -9.55
CA THR A 75 11.69 22.33 -10.10
C THR A 75 11.92 21.89 -11.55
N LYS A 76 10.90 21.28 -12.21
CA LYS A 76 10.95 20.76 -13.57
C LYS A 76 11.99 19.63 -13.78
N ASN A 77 12.47 19.03 -12.71
CA ASN A 77 13.39 17.90 -12.79
C ASN A 77 12.63 16.57 -12.93
N VAL A 78 12.19 16.31 -14.17
CA VAL A 78 11.35 15.15 -14.51
C VAL A 78 12.09 13.83 -14.26
N ALA A 79 13.41 13.78 -14.44
CA ALA A 79 14.20 12.56 -14.25
C ALA A 79 14.18 12.12 -12.78
N LEU A 80 14.46 13.04 -11.85
CA LEU A 80 14.43 12.76 -10.41
C LEU A 80 13.00 12.49 -9.90
N HIS A 81 12.02 13.22 -10.43
CA HIS A 81 10.60 12.93 -10.14
C HIS A 81 10.23 11.49 -10.50
N ARG A 82 10.60 11.03 -11.70
CA ARG A 82 10.34 9.66 -12.15
C ARG A 82 11.05 8.63 -11.26
N LEU A 83 12.34 8.88 -10.96
CA LEU A 83 13.10 7.98 -10.09
C LEU A 83 12.48 7.86 -8.70
N ALA A 84 12.13 8.97 -8.06
CA ALA A 84 11.52 8.99 -6.74
C ALA A 84 10.16 8.25 -6.73
N ASN A 85 9.33 8.41 -7.78
CA ASN A 85 8.08 7.68 -7.90
C ASN A 85 8.29 6.17 -8.08
N VAL A 86 9.27 5.74 -8.89
CA VAL A 86 9.58 4.32 -9.07
C VAL A 86 10.06 3.71 -7.75
N MET A 87 10.91 4.41 -7.01
CA MET A 87 11.36 3.96 -5.69
C MET A 87 10.19 3.88 -4.69
N ALA A 88 9.33 4.88 -4.64
CA ALA A 88 8.16 4.89 -3.79
C ALA A 88 7.21 3.73 -4.13
N PHE A 89 6.98 3.48 -5.41
CA PHE A 89 6.18 2.35 -5.89
C PHE A 89 6.78 1.00 -5.47
N THR A 90 8.10 0.84 -5.61
CA THR A 90 8.81 -0.39 -5.21
C THR A 90 8.67 -0.63 -3.70
N LEU A 91 8.86 0.40 -2.87
CA LEU A 91 8.67 0.29 -1.41
C LEU A 91 7.22 -0.06 -1.05
N SER A 92 6.25 0.54 -1.74
CA SER A 92 4.83 0.22 -1.54
C SER A 92 4.51 -1.23 -1.92
N ALA A 93 5.11 -1.76 -2.99
CA ALA A 93 4.96 -3.15 -3.38
C ALA A 93 5.57 -4.10 -2.34
N VAL A 94 6.76 -3.80 -1.84
CA VAL A 94 7.40 -4.57 -0.75
C VAL A 94 6.56 -4.54 0.51
N PHE A 95 6.03 -3.36 0.88
CA PHE A 95 5.10 -3.23 2.00
C PHE A 95 3.87 -4.12 1.82
N LEU A 96 3.23 -4.07 0.65
CA LEU A 96 2.02 -4.84 0.38
C LEU A 96 2.27 -6.36 0.50
N VAL A 97 3.35 -6.85 -0.11
CA VAL A 97 3.73 -8.27 -0.04
C VAL A 97 4.02 -8.68 1.41
N SER A 98 4.81 -7.89 2.13
CA SER A 98 5.12 -8.13 3.55
C SER A 98 3.87 -8.10 4.42
N TYR A 99 2.96 -7.16 4.17
CA TYR A 99 1.68 -7.06 4.89
C TYR A 99 0.79 -8.29 4.66
N VAL A 100 0.66 -8.73 3.41
CA VAL A 100 -0.13 -9.92 3.05
C VAL A 100 0.44 -11.16 3.75
N ILE A 101 1.76 -11.37 3.67
CA ILE A 101 2.43 -12.50 4.32
C ILE A 101 2.22 -12.43 5.84
N SER A 102 2.40 -11.26 6.43
CA SER A 102 2.22 -11.04 7.87
C SER A 102 0.79 -11.36 8.31
N HIS A 103 -0.20 -10.91 7.54
CA HIS A 103 -1.62 -11.14 7.85
C HIS A 103 -2.03 -12.62 7.70
N LEU A 104 -1.46 -13.33 6.72
CA LEU A 104 -1.67 -14.76 6.55
C LEU A 104 -0.98 -15.61 7.62
N SER A 105 0.11 -15.09 8.22
CA SER A 105 0.96 -15.84 9.14
C SER A 105 0.64 -15.61 10.61
N ASN A 106 -0.05 -14.51 10.93
CA ASN A 106 -0.31 -14.11 12.32
C ASN A 106 -1.82 -14.01 12.57
N PRO A 107 -2.32 -14.52 13.71
CA PRO A 107 -3.68 -14.24 14.15
C PRO A 107 -3.84 -12.73 14.39
N ASP A 108 -5.04 -12.23 14.14
CA ASP A 108 -5.35 -10.82 14.28
C ASP A 108 -4.97 -10.33 15.69
N ALA A 109 -4.11 -9.34 15.76
CA ALA A 109 -3.81 -8.66 17.01
C ALA A 109 -5.07 -7.91 17.45
N HIS A 110 -5.73 -8.41 18.49
CA HIS A 110 -6.85 -7.71 19.09
C HIS A 110 -6.36 -6.37 19.65
N PHE A 111 -6.96 -5.28 19.14
CA PHE A 111 -6.74 -3.97 19.73
C PHE A 111 -7.29 -3.97 21.16
N GLY A 112 -6.40 -3.90 22.15
CA GLY A 112 -6.75 -3.92 23.57
C GLY A 112 -7.32 -2.61 24.11
N GLY A 113 -7.58 -1.60 23.26
CA GLY A 113 -8.17 -0.33 23.65
C GLY A 113 -9.69 -0.41 23.71
N GLU A 114 -10.27 0.14 24.77
CA GLU A 114 -11.71 0.23 24.98
C GLU A 114 -12.21 1.67 24.71
N GLY A 115 -13.50 1.81 24.40
CA GLY A 115 -14.15 3.09 24.24
C GLY A 115 -14.07 3.70 22.84
N TRP A 116 -14.15 5.03 22.78
CA TRP A 116 -14.24 5.80 21.52
C TRP A 116 -12.94 5.78 20.69
N ILE A 117 -11.81 5.40 21.28
CA ILE A 117 -10.51 5.28 20.59
C ILE A 117 -10.55 4.13 19.57
N ARG A 118 -11.33 3.11 19.81
CA ARG A 118 -11.46 1.95 18.94
C ARG A 118 -11.97 2.30 17.53
N PRO A 119 -13.08 3.03 17.35
CA PRO A 119 -13.53 3.41 16.01
C PRO A 119 -12.57 4.37 15.32
N VAL A 120 -11.88 5.26 16.05
CA VAL A 120 -10.85 6.13 15.48
C VAL A 120 -9.66 5.31 14.96
N TYR A 121 -9.20 4.32 15.72
CA TYR A 121 -8.14 3.41 15.29
C TYR A 121 -8.51 2.68 14.01
N PHE A 122 -9.70 2.09 13.93
CA PHE A 122 -10.16 1.40 12.73
C PHE A 122 -10.36 2.34 11.54
N PHE A 123 -10.81 3.58 11.77
CA PHE A 123 -10.92 4.59 10.72
C PHE A 123 -9.56 4.97 10.12
N ILE A 124 -8.51 5.07 10.94
CA ILE A 124 -7.15 5.37 10.47
C ILE A 124 -6.54 4.16 9.78
N LEU A 125 -6.91 2.94 10.17
CA LEU A 125 -6.36 1.70 9.62
C LEU A 125 -6.91 1.36 8.22
N ILE A 126 -8.14 1.78 7.94
CA ILE A 126 -8.82 1.58 6.65
C ILE A 126 -8.41 2.67 5.65
#